data_c6aa60bd7d7f2b3cc97de761dd6df4a0
#
_entry.id   c6aa60bd7d7f2b3cc97de761dd6df4a0
#
_cell.length_a   1.000
_cell.length_b   1.000
_cell.length_c   1.000
_cell.angle_alpha   90.00
_cell.angle_beta   90.00
_cell.angle_gamma   90.00
#
_symmetry.space_group_name_H-M   'P 1'
#
loop_
_entity.id
_entity.type
_entity.pdbx_description
1 polymer ?
#
loop_
_entity_poly.entity_id
_entity_poly.type
_entity_poly.pdbx_seq_one_letter_code
_entity_poly.pdbx_strand_id
1 'polypeptide(L)'
;MHLGALNISDLMISLWRGTMDCTRPDDKATWDWAVLRGEVWQQHGKAVADCLHYLPSSFDRPPRNIADKLTSGYKAWEFLQYLYGLGPGLLLGILPDKYYTNYCKLIYGMRVMNQHRITRTSVCIAQLALASFAQEFEMIYCQRLATRIHFVRPCLHSLVHLPQEVIRVGPPICSSQWTLERTIGNLTEEIKLHSNAWSNLSQRGILRAQVNAINAMIPDLCVDGPSEGRLSRGAKDLGGGFILLRAREGNPSPLRECEAEALCDFFPAIQRGVEIPVIRWAKLRLPTGQNCNSAWKETLKRLEKRRTARKVKVRCARIFLWLLHADVLNALDMSRQ
;
A
#
# COMPACT_ATOMS: atom_id res chain seq x y z
N MET A 1 0.25 -13.96 4.15
CA MET A 1 -0.75 -12.91 4.41
C MET A 1 -1.29 -13.00 5.83
N HIS A 2 -1.97 -14.08 6.25
CA HIS A 2 -2.63 -14.19 7.57
C HIS A 2 -1.68 -13.98 8.75
N LEU A 3 -0.51 -14.62 8.76
CA LEU A 3 0.45 -14.51 9.86
C LEU A 3 0.79 -13.05 10.19
N GLY A 4 1.34 -12.32 9.22
CA GLY A 4 1.83 -10.95 9.45
C GLY A 4 0.73 -9.91 9.51
N ALA A 5 -0.26 -9.97 8.58
CA ALA A 5 -1.25 -8.92 8.44
C ALA A 5 -2.40 -9.03 9.44
N LEU A 6 -2.82 -10.23 9.80
CA LEU A 6 -4.01 -10.43 10.63
C LEU A 6 -3.65 -10.93 12.03
N ASN A 7 -3.01 -12.09 12.13
CA ASN A 7 -2.85 -12.77 13.43
C ASN A 7 -1.93 -11.99 14.38
N ILE A 8 -0.78 -11.52 13.88
CA ILE A 8 0.16 -10.72 14.70
C ILE A 8 -0.44 -9.34 15.00
N SER A 9 -1.08 -8.72 14.01
CA SER A 9 -1.69 -7.40 14.22
C SER A 9 -2.82 -7.47 15.25
N ASP A 10 -3.69 -8.48 15.16
CA ASP A 10 -4.76 -8.69 16.14
C ASP A 10 -4.20 -8.92 17.55
N LEU A 11 -3.18 -9.76 17.68
CA LEU A 11 -2.53 -10.03 18.96
C LEU A 11 -1.98 -8.74 19.59
N MET A 12 -1.14 -8.01 18.85
CA MET A 12 -0.46 -6.83 19.38
C MET A 12 -1.43 -5.69 19.71
N ILE A 13 -2.39 -5.44 18.81
CA ILE A 13 -3.41 -4.40 19.03
C ILE A 13 -4.31 -4.76 20.21
N SER A 14 -4.72 -6.02 20.34
CA SER A 14 -5.56 -6.46 21.43
C SER A 14 -4.85 -6.35 22.79
N LEU A 15 -3.55 -6.63 22.84
CA LEU A 15 -2.73 -6.41 24.05
C LEU A 15 -2.69 -4.90 24.39
N TRP A 16 -2.26 -4.05 23.46
CA TRP A 16 -2.11 -2.62 23.72
C TRP A 16 -3.41 -1.89 24.03
N ARG A 17 -4.55 -2.43 23.57
CA ARG A 17 -5.89 -1.95 23.91
C ARG A 17 -6.44 -2.55 25.21
N GLY A 18 -5.80 -3.59 25.75
CA GLY A 18 -6.32 -4.32 26.91
C GLY A 18 -7.61 -5.07 26.61
N THR A 19 -7.87 -5.46 25.36
CA THR A 19 -9.08 -6.18 24.93
C THR A 19 -8.93 -7.68 24.94
N MET A 20 -7.72 -8.19 25.24
CA MET A 20 -7.50 -9.62 25.45
C MET A 20 -8.34 -10.13 26.63
N ASP A 21 -8.69 -11.42 26.58
CA ASP A 21 -9.36 -12.09 27.69
C ASP A 21 -8.49 -12.04 28.94
N CYS A 22 -9.14 -11.97 30.09
CA CYS A 22 -8.49 -11.91 31.39
C CYS A 22 -9.14 -12.91 32.32
N THR A 23 -8.37 -13.88 32.77
CA THR A 23 -8.84 -14.97 33.66
C THR A 23 -8.32 -14.72 35.07
N ARG A 24 -9.22 -14.75 36.06
CA ARG A 24 -8.82 -14.61 37.48
C ARG A 24 -7.76 -15.66 37.86
N PRO A 25 -6.76 -15.31 38.67
CA PRO A 25 -6.59 -14.06 39.44
C PRO A 25 -5.91 -12.89 38.71
N ASP A 26 -5.67 -12.95 37.38
CA ASP A 26 -5.11 -11.82 36.64
C ASP A 26 -6.07 -10.62 36.62
N ASP A 27 -5.51 -9.40 36.52
CA ASP A 27 -6.26 -8.15 36.51
C ASP A 27 -5.74 -7.21 35.42
N LYS A 28 -6.63 -6.76 34.54
CA LYS A 28 -6.32 -5.80 33.47
C LYS A 28 -5.81 -4.45 33.98
N ALA A 29 -6.06 -4.10 35.23
CA ALA A 29 -5.51 -2.89 35.84
C ALA A 29 -3.98 -2.95 36.00
N THR A 30 -3.42 -4.18 36.06
CA THR A 30 -1.96 -4.39 36.15
C THR A 30 -1.25 -4.41 34.81
N TRP A 31 -1.98 -4.30 33.70
CA TRP A 31 -1.42 -4.40 32.35
C TRP A 31 -0.88 -3.04 31.90
N ASP A 32 0.37 -2.76 32.25
CA ASP A 32 1.06 -1.50 31.93
C ASP A 32 1.32 -1.29 30.42
N TRP A 33 1.20 -2.36 29.60
CA TRP A 33 1.22 -2.28 28.13
C TRP A 33 -0.09 -1.82 27.51
N ALA A 34 -1.20 -1.86 28.24
CA ALA A 34 -2.52 -1.59 27.71
C ALA A 34 -2.82 -0.09 27.73
N VAL A 35 -2.06 0.67 26.93
CA VAL A 35 -2.07 2.14 26.89
C VAL A 35 -3.04 2.71 25.86
N LEU A 36 -3.43 1.94 24.82
CA LEU A 36 -4.34 2.39 23.76
C LEU A 36 -5.81 2.21 24.19
N ARG A 37 -6.25 2.96 25.21
CA ARG A 37 -7.61 2.92 25.74
C ARG A 37 -8.31 4.25 25.61
N GLY A 38 -9.65 4.24 25.55
CA GLY A 38 -10.48 5.45 25.57
C GLY A 38 -10.03 6.51 24.59
N GLU A 39 -9.80 7.70 25.08
CA GLU A 39 -9.41 8.87 24.27
C GLU A 39 -8.07 8.69 23.57
N VAL A 40 -7.08 8.05 24.22
CA VAL A 40 -5.77 7.76 23.60
C VAL A 40 -5.93 6.90 22.35
N TRP A 41 -6.83 5.91 22.37
CA TRP A 41 -7.13 5.09 21.19
C TRP A 41 -7.77 5.90 20.06
N GLN A 42 -8.70 6.80 20.37
CA GLN A 42 -9.35 7.65 19.38
C GLN A 42 -8.36 8.63 18.73
N GLN A 43 -7.53 9.26 19.54
CA GLN A 43 -6.49 10.18 19.05
C GLN A 43 -5.45 9.44 18.20
N HIS A 44 -5.05 8.25 18.63
CA HIS A 44 -4.13 7.39 17.85
C HIS A 44 -4.73 6.99 16.50
N GLY A 45 -6.00 6.57 16.48
CA GLY A 45 -6.71 6.24 15.23
C GLY A 45 -6.80 7.43 14.27
N LYS A 46 -7.05 8.64 14.80
CA LYS A 46 -7.03 9.87 14.02
C LYS A 46 -5.63 10.14 13.45
N ALA A 47 -4.59 10.02 14.27
CA ALA A 47 -3.20 10.20 13.81
C ALA A 47 -2.83 9.25 12.67
N VAL A 48 -3.29 7.98 12.71
CA VAL A 48 -3.13 7.02 11.62
C VAL A 48 -3.75 7.53 10.32
N ALA A 49 -4.99 8.05 10.39
CA ALA A 49 -5.68 8.58 9.20
C ALA A 49 -5.02 9.87 8.68
N ASP A 50 -4.55 10.73 9.56
CA ASP A 50 -3.92 12.01 9.22
C ASP A 50 -2.54 11.84 8.56
N CYS A 51 -1.90 10.67 8.70
CA CYS A 51 -0.67 10.33 7.96
C CYS A 51 -0.83 10.35 6.43
N LEU A 52 -2.06 10.37 5.92
CA LEU A 52 -2.37 10.45 4.48
C LEU A 52 -1.52 11.50 3.74
N HIS A 53 -1.34 12.67 4.33
CA HIS A 53 -0.63 13.80 3.69
C HIS A 53 0.87 13.56 3.55
N TYR A 54 1.44 12.68 4.37
CA TYR A 54 2.87 12.41 4.46
C TYR A 54 3.28 11.10 3.78
N LEU A 55 2.30 10.24 3.44
CA LEU A 55 2.59 8.95 2.83
C LEU A 55 3.05 9.11 1.37
N PRO A 56 4.14 8.45 0.98
CA PRO A 56 4.58 8.43 -0.41
C PRO A 56 3.57 7.69 -1.30
N SER A 57 3.58 8.02 -2.60
CA SER A 57 2.67 7.43 -3.59
C SER A 57 2.79 5.90 -3.71
N SER A 58 3.93 5.34 -3.31
CA SER A 58 4.16 3.89 -3.29
C SER A 58 3.25 3.13 -2.30
N PHE A 59 2.65 3.83 -1.34
CA PHE A 59 1.67 3.24 -0.42
C PHE A 59 0.27 3.08 -1.04
N ASP A 60 0.04 3.59 -2.25
CA ASP A 60 -1.22 3.57 -3.00
C ASP A 60 -2.39 4.18 -2.20
N ARG A 61 -2.96 3.43 -1.29
CA ARG A 61 -4.10 3.85 -0.46
C ARG A 61 -3.66 3.97 1.00
N PRO A 62 -3.92 5.11 1.66
CA PRO A 62 -3.60 5.27 3.07
C PRO A 62 -4.49 4.38 3.95
N PRO A 63 -4.02 3.92 5.11
CA PRO A 63 -4.86 3.23 6.06
C PRO A 63 -5.91 4.20 6.62
N ARG A 64 -7.11 3.69 6.87
CA ARG A 64 -8.21 4.43 7.48
C ARG A 64 -7.98 4.58 8.99
N ASN A 65 -8.81 5.40 9.64
CA ASN A 65 -8.83 5.47 11.10
C ASN A 65 -9.06 4.08 11.70
N ILE A 66 -8.04 3.54 12.37
CA ILE A 66 -8.10 2.18 12.92
C ILE A 66 -9.07 2.10 14.10
N ALA A 67 -9.28 3.19 14.85
CA ALA A 67 -10.19 3.20 15.98
C ALA A 67 -11.65 3.01 15.53
N ASP A 68 -12.01 3.58 14.37
CA ASP A 68 -13.37 3.49 13.82
C ASP A 68 -13.60 2.20 13.02
N LYS A 69 -12.54 1.66 12.41
CA LYS A 69 -12.66 0.61 11.38
C LYS A 69 -12.21 -0.77 11.82
N LEU A 70 -11.58 -0.91 12.98
CA LEU A 70 -11.02 -2.18 13.45
C LEU A 70 -12.07 -3.31 13.43
N THR A 71 -13.26 -3.06 13.94
CA THR A 71 -14.37 -4.04 14.00
C THR A 71 -15.23 -4.06 12.75
N SER A 72 -15.14 -3.04 11.88
CA SER A 72 -16.01 -2.85 10.70
C SER A 72 -15.27 -3.08 9.37
N GLY A 73 -14.32 -4.00 9.33
CA GLY A 73 -13.67 -4.44 8.12
C GLY A 73 -12.40 -3.67 7.75
N TYR A 74 -11.54 -3.43 8.72
CA TYR A 74 -10.16 -3.02 8.47
C TYR A 74 -9.45 -4.13 7.67
N LYS A 75 -8.80 -3.76 6.57
CA LYS A 75 -8.29 -4.74 5.61
C LYS A 75 -6.89 -5.21 5.97
N ALA A 76 -6.50 -6.41 5.54
CA ALA A 76 -5.18 -6.99 5.80
C ALA A 76 -4.03 -6.07 5.38
N TRP A 77 -4.13 -5.37 4.24
CA TRP A 77 -3.11 -4.42 3.79
C TRP A 77 -3.05 -3.17 4.69
N GLU A 78 -4.16 -2.73 5.29
CA GLU A 78 -4.18 -1.62 6.24
C GLU A 78 -3.46 -1.99 7.53
N PHE A 79 -3.66 -3.23 8.02
CA PHE A 79 -2.90 -3.75 9.17
C PHE A 79 -1.40 -3.81 8.89
N LEU A 80 -0.98 -4.22 7.69
CA LEU A 80 0.44 -4.22 7.32
C LEU A 80 1.03 -2.81 7.31
N GLN A 81 0.34 -1.86 6.68
CA GLN A 81 0.80 -0.48 6.65
C GLN A 81 0.80 0.16 8.04
N TYR A 82 -0.23 -0.10 8.83
CA TYR A 82 -0.31 0.39 10.19
C TYR A 82 0.81 -0.21 11.05
N LEU A 83 0.85 -1.53 11.21
CA LEU A 83 1.75 -2.17 12.17
C LEU A 83 3.22 -2.04 11.76
N TYR A 84 3.55 -2.32 10.50
CA TYR A 84 4.94 -2.39 10.04
C TYR A 84 5.44 -1.11 9.36
N GLY A 85 4.56 -0.23 8.96
CA GLY A 85 4.90 1.04 8.31
C GLY A 85 4.86 2.23 9.25
N LEU A 86 3.66 2.60 9.71
CA LEU A 86 3.41 3.80 10.51
C LEU A 86 3.66 3.60 12.01
N GLY A 87 3.38 2.41 12.50
CA GLY A 87 3.43 2.08 13.93
C GLY A 87 4.75 2.44 14.62
N PRO A 88 5.93 2.21 14.02
CA PRO A 88 7.19 2.62 14.65
C PRO A 88 7.26 4.11 14.99
N GLY A 89 6.70 4.97 14.14
CA GLY A 89 6.62 6.41 14.44
C GLY A 89 5.50 6.78 15.37
N LEU A 90 4.31 6.19 15.18
CA LEU A 90 3.10 6.57 15.91
C LEU A 90 3.00 5.98 17.33
N LEU A 91 3.74 4.91 17.63
CA LEU A 91 3.76 4.26 18.94
C LEU A 91 4.96 4.68 19.80
N LEU A 92 5.92 5.41 19.20
CA LEU A 92 7.04 5.97 19.93
C LEU A 92 6.54 6.96 20.98
N GLY A 93 6.95 6.77 22.24
CA GLY A 93 6.52 7.60 23.37
C GLY A 93 5.08 7.33 23.85
N ILE A 94 4.31 6.45 23.17
CA ILE A 94 3.00 5.97 23.63
C ILE A 94 3.16 4.64 24.37
N LEU A 95 3.83 3.68 23.73
CA LEU A 95 4.17 2.42 24.40
C LEU A 95 5.33 2.64 25.38
N PRO A 96 5.28 2.08 26.60
CA PRO A 96 6.43 2.07 27.49
C PRO A 96 7.65 1.41 26.82
N ASP A 97 8.85 1.91 27.08
CA ASP A 97 10.08 1.58 26.37
C ASP A 97 10.34 0.08 26.20
N LYS A 98 10.08 -0.74 27.23
CA LYS A 98 10.29 -2.18 27.16
C LYS A 98 9.42 -2.86 26.08
N TYR A 99 8.17 -2.41 25.94
CA TYR A 99 7.22 -2.94 24.94
C TYR A 99 7.51 -2.37 23.56
N TYR A 100 7.88 -1.11 23.49
CA TYR A 100 8.27 -0.49 22.23
C TYR A 100 9.55 -1.12 21.66
N THR A 101 10.56 -1.35 22.48
CA THR A 101 11.81 -2.01 22.09
C THR A 101 11.56 -3.44 21.58
N ASN A 102 10.74 -4.21 22.32
CA ASN A 102 10.34 -5.55 21.90
C ASN A 102 9.59 -5.50 20.54
N TYR A 103 8.64 -4.58 20.39
CA TYR A 103 7.91 -4.36 19.15
C TYR A 103 8.84 -4.02 17.97
N CYS A 104 9.85 -3.18 18.17
CA CYS A 104 10.82 -2.84 17.13
C CYS A 104 11.58 -4.06 16.59
N LYS A 105 11.85 -5.07 17.42
CA LYS A 105 12.47 -6.34 16.99
C LYS A 105 11.55 -7.12 16.04
N LEU A 106 10.25 -7.20 16.36
CA LEU A 106 9.25 -7.77 15.47
C LEU A 106 9.24 -7.05 14.13
N ILE A 107 9.16 -5.71 14.16
CA ILE A 107 9.11 -4.90 12.94
C ILE A 107 10.34 -5.11 12.07
N TYR A 108 11.53 -5.07 12.67
CA TYR A 108 12.78 -5.31 11.96
C TYR A 108 12.78 -6.67 11.27
N GLY A 109 12.51 -7.75 12.01
CA GLY A 109 12.47 -9.10 11.47
C GLY A 109 11.48 -9.24 10.32
N MET A 110 10.25 -8.79 10.52
CA MET A 110 9.19 -8.88 9.50
C MET A 110 9.49 -8.03 8.25
N ARG A 111 10.06 -6.83 8.40
CA ARG A 111 10.44 -5.99 7.26
C ARG A 111 11.56 -6.60 6.43
N VAL A 112 12.56 -7.22 7.07
CA VAL A 112 13.63 -7.93 6.36
C VAL A 112 13.05 -9.13 5.61
N MET A 113 12.24 -9.97 6.27
CA MET A 113 11.68 -11.18 5.65
C MET A 113 10.75 -10.89 4.46
N ASN A 114 10.14 -9.71 4.40
CA ASN A 114 9.24 -9.31 3.31
C ASN A 114 9.94 -8.51 2.18
N GLN A 115 11.26 -8.46 2.13
CA GLN A 115 11.99 -7.85 1.02
C GLN A 115 12.02 -8.80 -0.19
N HIS A 116 12.09 -8.26 -1.41
CA HIS A 116 12.25 -9.04 -2.64
C HIS A 116 13.65 -9.68 -2.78
N ARG A 117 14.66 -9.05 -2.18
CA ARG A 117 16.04 -9.50 -2.18
C ARG A 117 16.57 -9.45 -0.75
N ILE A 118 17.02 -10.58 -0.25
CA ILE A 118 17.48 -10.73 1.13
C ILE A 118 18.85 -11.40 1.11
N THR A 119 19.82 -10.83 1.82
CA THR A 119 21.15 -11.47 2.01
C THR A 119 21.08 -12.50 3.14
N ARG A 120 21.98 -13.49 3.13
CA ARG A 120 22.12 -14.45 4.24
C ARG A 120 22.35 -13.76 5.58
N THR A 121 23.22 -12.76 5.61
CA THR A 121 23.49 -11.97 6.82
C THR A 121 22.22 -11.30 7.34
N SER A 122 21.41 -10.69 6.45
CA SER A 122 20.14 -10.06 6.85
C SER A 122 19.14 -11.07 7.41
N VAL A 123 19.07 -12.28 6.83
CA VAL A 123 18.23 -13.37 7.37
C VAL A 123 18.66 -13.76 8.78
N CYS A 124 19.97 -13.96 9.01
CA CYS A 124 20.49 -14.32 10.34
C CYS A 124 20.18 -13.25 11.39
N ILE A 125 20.39 -11.96 11.07
CA ILE A 125 20.09 -10.86 11.99
C ILE A 125 18.59 -10.79 12.28
N ALA A 126 17.75 -10.94 11.25
CA ALA A 126 16.30 -10.95 11.42
C ALA A 126 15.81 -12.16 12.21
N GLN A 127 16.44 -13.34 12.05
CA GLN A 127 16.18 -14.52 12.88
C GLN A 127 16.44 -14.26 14.36
N LEU A 128 17.58 -13.66 14.70
CA LEU A 128 17.90 -13.28 16.06
C LEU A 128 16.89 -12.27 16.63
N ALA A 129 16.47 -11.29 15.81
CA ALA A 129 15.48 -10.31 16.22
C ALA A 129 14.11 -10.94 16.50
N LEU A 130 13.63 -11.84 15.63
CA LEU A 130 12.35 -12.54 15.84
C LEU A 130 12.39 -13.52 17.01
N ALA A 131 13.50 -14.23 17.21
CA ALA A 131 13.68 -15.10 18.35
C ALA A 131 13.71 -14.31 19.66
N SER A 132 14.46 -13.21 19.70
CA SER A 132 14.51 -12.29 20.85
C SER A 132 13.14 -11.68 21.14
N PHE A 133 12.40 -11.26 20.08
CA PHE A 133 11.02 -10.79 20.24
C PHE A 133 10.14 -11.82 20.92
N ALA A 134 10.13 -13.07 20.44
CA ALA A 134 9.28 -14.13 21.00
C ALA A 134 9.65 -14.45 22.44
N GLN A 135 10.93 -14.57 22.74
CA GLN A 135 11.41 -14.83 24.10
C GLN A 135 11.04 -13.71 25.08
N GLU A 136 11.29 -12.46 24.67
CA GLU A 136 10.95 -11.31 25.50
C GLU A 136 9.44 -11.13 25.64
N PHE A 137 8.65 -11.45 24.60
CA PHE A 137 7.19 -11.40 24.66
C PHE A 137 6.66 -12.24 25.83
N GLU A 138 7.18 -13.46 26.02
CA GLU A 138 6.81 -14.28 27.15
C GLU A 138 7.17 -13.64 28.49
N MET A 139 8.31 -12.95 28.56
CA MET A 139 8.78 -12.31 29.79
C MET A 139 7.99 -11.07 30.15
N ILE A 140 7.67 -10.21 29.16
CA ILE A 140 7.09 -8.88 29.42
C ILE A 140 5.56 -8.87 29.39
N TYR A 141 4.91 -9.71 28.53
CA TYR A 141 3.45 -9.77 28.46
C TYR A 141 2.89 -10.92 29.29
N CYS A 142 3.38 -12.16 29.10
CA CYS A 142 2.89 -13.31 29.84
C CYS A 142 3.39 -13.32 31.27
N GLN A 143 4.59 -12.79 31.53
CA GLN A 143 5.23 -12.70 32.87
C GLN A 143 5.28 -14.07 33.57
N ARG A 144 5.31 -15.16 32.77
CA ARG A 144 5.26 -16.57 33.23
C ARG A 144 4.04 -16.91 34.08
N LEU A 145 2.95 -16.16 33.93
CA LEU A 145 1.69 -16.43 34.61
C LEU A 145 0.85 -17.41 33.78
N ALA A 146 0.41 -18.50 34.41
CA ALA A 146 -0.45 -19.51 33.79
C ALA A 146 -1.76 -18.89 33.24
N THR A 147 -2.29 -17.86 33.92
CA THR A 147 -3.48 -17.11 33.51
C THR A 147 -3.31 -16.33 32.22
N ARG A 148 -2.06 -16.11 31.76
CA ARG A 148 -1.72 -15.38 30.53
C ARG A 148 -1.14 -16.26 29.43
N ILE A 149 -1.17 -17.59 29.60
CA ILE A 149 -0.63 -18.52 28.60
C ILE A 149 -1.33 -18.38 27.24
N HIS A 150 -2.59 -17.99 27.24
CA HIS A 150 -3.39 -17.74 26.03
C HIS A 150 -2.92 -16.53 25.21
N PHE A 151 -2.01 -15.68 25.73
CA PHE A 151 -1.34 -14.64 24.95
C PHE A 151 -0.33 -15.25 23.97
N VAL A 152 0.24 -16.42 24.30
CA VAL A 152 1.16 -17.15 23.42
C VAL A 152 0.36 -17.88 22.35
N ARG A 153 0.04 -17.18 21.30
CA ARG A 153 -0.71 -17.73 20.15
C ARG A 153 0.23 -18.46 19.17
N PRO A 154 -0.29 -19.42 18.38
CA PRO A 154 0.51 -20.11 17.34
C PRO A 154 1.26 -19.20 16.38
N CYS A 155 0.76 -17.97 16.14
CA CYS A 155 1.42 -16.99 15.29
C CYS A 155 2.80 -16.55 15.83
N LEU A 156 3.00 -16.50 17.15
CA LEU A 156 4.31 -16.19 17.75
C LEU A 156 5.32 -17.30 17.45
N HIS A 157 4.92 -18.56 17.62
CA HIS A 157 5.74 -19.71 17.27
C HIS A 157 6.12 -19.72 15.79
N SER A 158 5.15 -19.42 14.91
CA SER A 158 5.38 -19.38 13.47
C SER A 158 6.42 -18.33 13.05
N LEU A 159 6.56 -17.23 13.80
CA LEU A 159 7.59 -16.20 13.52
C LEU A 159 9.01 -16.73 13.64
N VAL A 160 9.25 -17.65 14.57
CA VAL A 160 10.59 -18.23 14.82
C VAL A 160 11.03 -19.12 13.64
N HIS A 161 10.07 -19.74 12.94
CA HIS A 161 10.32 -20.58 11.78
C HIS A 161 10.41 -19.81 10.46
N LEU A 162 9.88 -18.60 10.42
CA LEU A 162 9.83 -17.80 9.20
C LEU A 162 11.20 -17.63 8.50
N PRO A 163 12.32 -17.39 9.18
CA PRO A 163 13.64 -17.27 8.54
C PRO A 163 14.08 -18.53 7.81
N GLN A 164 13.82 -19.70 8.38
CA GLN A 164 14.14 -20.99 7.74
C GLN A 164 13.28 -21.19 6.48
N GLU A 165 12.01 -20.83 6.52
CA GLU A 165 11.14 -20.88 5.35
C GLU A 165 11.59 -19.91 4.25
N VAL A 166 12.07 -18.74 4.60
CA VAL A 166 12.65 -17.78 3.64
C VAL A 166 13.88 -18.37 2.94
N ILE A 167 14.72 -19.12 3.65
CA ILE A 167 15.87 -19.80 3.05
C ILE A 167 15.40 -20.94 2.12
N ARG A 168 14.35 -21.67 2.51
CA ARG A 168 13.86 -22.85 1.80
C ARG A 168 13.07 -22.50 0.54
N VAL A 169 12.17 -21.53 0.59
CA VAL A 169 11.21 -21.22 -0.48
C VAL A 169 11.30 -19.80 -1.04
N GLY A 170 12.22 -18.98 -0.50
CA GLY A 170 12.37 -17.57 -0.84
C GLY A 170 11.47 -16.64 -0.02
N PRO A 171 11.57 -15.33 -0.28
CA PRO A 171 10.83 -14.32 0.48
C PRO A 171 9.31 -14.52 0.41
N PRO A 172 8.56 -14.34 1.53
CA PRO A 172 7.11 -14.48 1.54
C PRO A 172 6.38 -13.58 0.55
N ILE A 173 6.95 -12.44 0.18
CA ILE A 173 6.35 -11.56 -0.82
C ILE A 173 6.23 -12.22 -2.20
N CYS A 174 7.12 -13.16 -2.52
CA CYS A 174 7.13 -13.90 -3.79
C CYS A 174 6.18 -15.12 -3.76
N SER A 175 5.92 -15.70 -2.58
CA SER A 175 5.14 -16.94 -2.39
C SER A 175 3.87 -16.74 -1.57
N SER A 176 3.54 -15.52 -1.17
CA SER A 176 2.39 -15.22 -0.33
C SER A 176 1.06 -15.36 -1.07
N GLN A 177 0.00 -15.59 -0.33
CA GLN A 177 -1.37 -15.74 -0.85
C GLN A 177 -1.99 -14.47 -1.48
N TRP A 178 -1.29 -13.33 -1.48
CA TRP A 178 -1.80 -12.10 -2.10
C TRP A 178 -2.13 -12.28 -3.58
N THR A 179 -1.31 -13.04 -4.31
CA THR A 179 -1.55 -13.34 -5.72
C THR A 179 -2.79 -14.23 -5.90
N LEU A 180 -2.95 -15.24 -5.04
CA LEU A 180 -4.11 -16.13 -5.05
C LEU A 180 -5.39 -15.35 -4.73
N GLU A 181 -5.40 -14.54 -3.68
CA GLU A 181 -6.53 -13.68 -3.30
C GLU A 181 -6.93 -12.73 -4.43
N ARG A 182 -5.94 -12.13 -5.10
CA ARG A 182 -6.21 -11.30 -6.29
C ARG A 182 -6.84 -12.10 -7.42
N THR A 183 -6.36 -13.32 -7.65
CA THR A 183 -6.89 -14.20 -8.70
C THR A 183 -8.32 -14.61 -8.40
N ILE A 184 -8.63 -14.96 -7.14
CA ILE A 184 -10.00 -15.25 -6.68
C ILE A 184 -10.90 -14.02 -6.89
N GLY A 185 -10.44 -12.82 -6.50
CA GLY A 185 -11.18 -11.59 -6.73
C GLY A 185 -11.49 -11.33 -8.20
N ASN A 186 -10.50 -11.51 -9.08
CA ASN A 186 -10.68 -11.35 -10.52
C ASN A 186 -11.66 -12.38 -11.09
N LEU A 187 -11.57 -13.65 -10.66
CA LEU A 187 -12.50 -14.69 -11.10
C LEU A 187 -13.93 -14.39 -10.65
N THR A 188 -14.09 -13.87 -9.44
CA THR A 188 -15.41 -13.47 -8.92
C THR A 188 -16.03 -12.34 -9.75
N GLU A 189 -15.22 -11.35 -10.17
CA GLU A 189 -15.69 -10.27 -11.05
C GLU A 189 -16.06 -10.75 -12.47
N GLU A 190 -15.49 -11.87 -12.91
CA GLU A 190 -15.77 -12.48 -14.22
C GLU A 190 -17.08 -13.29 -14.23
N ILE A 191 -17.66 -13.64 -13.07
CA ILE A 191 -18.93 -14.35 -13.00
C ILE A 191 -20.05 -13.42 -13.47
N LYS A 192 -20.60 -13.71 -14.66
CA LYS A 192 -21.68 -12.94 -15.27
C LYS A 192 -23.07 -13.57 -15.01
N LEU A 193 -23.11 -14.88 -14.81
CA LEU A 193 -24.35 -15.65 -14.64
C LEU A 193 -24.47 -16.14 -13.20
N HIS A 194 -25.29 -15.48 -12.41
CA HIS A 194 -25.53 -15.86 -11.02
C HIS A 194 -26.34 -17.14 -10.88
N SER A 195 -27.19 -17.49 -11.88
CA SER A 195 -28.03 -18.69 -11.87
C SER A 195 -27.22 -20.00 -11.95
N ASN A 196 -26.00 -19.96 -12.49
CA ASN A 196 -25.08 -21.10 -12.57
C ASN A 196 -23.64 -20.68 -12.27
N ALA A 197 -23.44 -20.10 -11.09
CA ALA A 197 -22.17 -19.46 -10.69
C ALA A 197 -20.98 -20.45 -10.69
N TRP A 198 -21.19 -21.68 -10.21
CA TRP A 198 -20.13 -22.68 -10.11
C TRP A 198 -19.61 -23.15 -11.47
N SER A 199 -20.54 -23.46 -12.41
CA SER A 199 -20.16 -23.85 -13.76
C SER A 199 -19.45 -22.70 -14.49
N ASN A 200 -19.96 -21.47 -14.34
CA ASN A 200 -19.35 -20.28 -14.94
C ASN A 200 -17.94 -20.04 -14.36
N LEU A 201 -17.75 -20.16 -13.05
CA LEU A 201 -16.47 -20.01 -12.37
C LEU A 201 -15.47 -21.07 -12.87
N SER A 202 -15.88 -22.35 -12.94
CA SER A 202 -15.06 -23.45 -13.43
C SER A 202 -14.59 -23.22 -14.86
N GLN A 203 -15.52 -22.88 -15.76
CA GLN A 203 -15.20 -22.60 -17.18
C GLN A 203 -14.23 -21.42 -17.32
N ARG A 204 -14.44 -20.34 -16.57
CA ARG A 204 -13.56 -19.18 -16.58
C ARG A 204 -12.18 -19.49 -16.02
N GLY A 205 -12.10 -20.28 -14.96
CA GLY A 205 -10.84 -20.75 -14.39
C GLY A 205 -10.04 -21.60 -15.38
N ILE A 206 -10.70 -22.56 -16.06
CA ILE A 206 -10.08 -23.39 -17.09
C ILE A 206 -9.60 -22.54 -18.27
N LEU A 207 -10.44 -21.66 -18.79
CA LEU A 207 -10.06 -20.78 -19.90
C LEU A 207 -8.84 -19.92 -19.54
N ARG A 208 -8.80 -19.34 -18.34
CA ARG A 208 -7.64 -18.57 -17.87
C ARG A 208 -6.38 -19.43 -17.77
N ALA A 209 -6.50 -20.65 -17.23
CA ALA A 209 -5.36 -21.56 -17.15
C ALA A 209 -4.84 -21.94 -18.55
N GLN A 210 -5.74 -22.21 -19.51
CA GLN A 210 -5.39 -22.49 -20.89
C GLN A 210 -4.68 -21.30 -21.55
N VAL A 211 -5.21 -20.08 -21.42
CA VAL A 211 -4.57 -18.87 -21.96
C VAL A 211 -3.19 -18.65 -21.34
N ASN A 212 -3.06 -18.81 -20.02
CA ASN A 212 -1.76 -18.69 -19.37
C ASN A 212 -0.76 -19.76 -19.83
N ALA A 213 -1.21 -20.99 -20.04
CA ALA A 213 -0.36 -22.07 -20.56
C ALA A 213 0.10 -21.76 -21.99
N ILE A 214 -0.81 -21.33 -22.88
CA ILE A 214 -0.46 -20.92 -24.24
C ILE A 214 0.55 -19.78 -24.24
N ASN A 215 0.34 -18.76 -23.43
CA ASN A 215 1.26 -17.63 -23.31
C ASN A 215 2.64 -18.06 -22.77
N ALA A 216 2.69 -19.03 -21.85
CA ALA A 216 3.95 -19.57 -21.36
C ALA A 216 4.67 -20.44 -22.40
N MET A 217 3.92 -21.19 -23.21
CA MET A 217 4.47 -22.05 -24.27
C MET A 217 4.93 -21.27 -25.50
N ILE A 218 4.24 -20.18 -25.82
CA ILE A 218 4.50 -19.36 -27.00
C ILE A 218 4.60 -17.89 -26.53
N PRO A 219 5.78 -17.48 -26.02
CA PRO A 219 5.97 -16.12 -25.51
C PRO A 219 5.65 -15.00 -26.52
N ASP A 220 5.82 -15.28 -27.82
CA ASP A 220 5.53 -14.34 -28.91
C ASP A 220 4.03 -14.03 -29.06
N LEU A 221 3.15 -14.90 -28.52
CA LEU A 221 1.71 -14.59 -28.41
C LEU A 221 1.38 -13.69 -27.23
N CYS A 222 2.28 -13.61 -26.24
CA CYS A 222 2.19 -12.57 -25.20
C CYS A 222 2.50 -11.22 -25.84
N VAL A 223 1.52 -10.64 -26.51
CA VAL A 223 1.51 -9.24 -26.90
C VAL A 223 1.30 -8.38 -25.62
N ASP A 224 2.04 -8.68 -24.58
CA ASP A 224 2.16 -7.93 -23.34
C ASP A 224 3.42 -7.03 -23.35
N GLY A 225 3.78 -6.56 -24.53
CA GLY A 225 4.22 -5.19 -24.63
C GLY A 225 3.00 -4.30 -24.40
N PRO A 226 3.14 -3.03 -24.02
CA PRO A 226 2.01 -2.11 -24.04
C PRO A 226 1.36 -2.28 -25.41
N SER A 227 0.20 -2.92 -25.44
CA SER A 227 -0.46 -3.24 -26.70
C SER A 227 -0.46 -1.96 -27.53
N GLU A 228 0.27 -1.93 -28.65
CA GLU A 228 0.04 -0.95 -29.70
C GLU A 228 -1.41 -1.09 -30.22
N GLY A 229 -2.19 -1.96 -29.58
CA GLY A 229 -3.57 -2.19 -29.74
C GLY A 229 -4.40 -1.04 -29.18
N ARG A 230 -5.02 -0.30 -30.08
CA ARG A 230 -6.12 0.66 -29.91
C ARG A 230 -6.16 1.31 -28.54
N LEU A 231 -5.54 2.46 -28.44
CA LEU A 231 -5.77 3.38 -27.33
C LEU A 231 -7.27 3.45 -27.04
N SER A 232 -7.66 3.33 -25.78
CA SER A 232 -9.06 3.49 -25.39
C SER A 232 -9.59 4.81 -25.98
N ARG A 233 -10.82 4.80 -26.49
CA ARG A 233 -11.42 5.97 -27.12
C ARG A 233 -11.24 7.22 -26.27
N GLY A 234 -10.51 8.21 -26.78
CA GLY A 234 -10.20 9.46 -26.09
C GLY A 234 -8.94 9.42 -25.19
N ALA A 235 -8.12 8.39 -25.25
CA ALA A 235 -6.75 8.42 -24.74
C ALA A 235 -5.83 9.13 -25.74
N LYS A 236 -4.72 9.72 -25.24
CA LYS A 236 -3.71 10.40 -26.06
C LYS A 236 -2.35 9.79 -25.75
N ASP A 237 -1.69 9.27 -26.77
CA ASP A 237 -0.29 8.84 -26.67
C ASP A 237 0.62 10.06 -26.65
N LEU A 238 1.58 10.06 -25.73
CA LEU A 238 2.58 11.11 -25.57
C LEU A 238 3.95 10.67 -26.10
N GLY A 239 4.06 9.44 -26.60
CA GLY A 239 5.33 8.81 -26.96
C GLY A 239 6.09 8.25 -25.75
N GLY A 240 7.11 7.41 -26.01
CA GLY A 240 7.93 6.80 -24.98
C GLY A 240 7.15 5.92 -23.99
N GLY A 241 5.96 5.41 -24.35
CA GLY A 241 5.11 4.58 -23.50
C GLY A 241 4.26 5.35 -22.48
N PHE A 242 4.21 6.68 -22.57
CA PHE A 242 3.35 7.53 -21.74
C PHE A 242 2.00 7.75 -22.43
N ILE A 243 0.90 7.44 -21.75
CA ILE A 243 -0.45 7.53 -22.31
C ILE A 243 -1.37 8.29 -21.35
N LEU A 244 -1.96 9.39 -21.82
CA LEU A 244 -3.04 10.07 -21.11
C LEU A 244 -4.34 9.27 -21.29
N LEU A 245 -4.92 8.83 -20.17
CA LEU A 245 -6.14 8.04 -20.18
C LEU A 245 -7.37 8.93 -20.11
N ARG A 246 -8.46 8.47 -20.74
CA ARG A 246 -9.76 9.15 -20.77
C ARG A 246 -10.20 9.67 -19.39
N ALA A 247 -10.97 10.69 -19.38
CA ALA A 247 -11.41 11.65 -18.39
C ALA A 247 -10.44 12.84 -18.32
N ARG A 248 -10.80 13.84 -19.09
CA ARG A 248 -10.14 15.15 -19.16
C ARG A 248 -11.17 16.26 -18.95
N GLU A 249 -10.71 17.46 -18.69
CA GLU A 249 -11.54 18.65 -18.75
C GLU A 249 -12.07 18.84 -20.18
N GLY A 250 -13.30 19.32 -20.29
CA GLY A 250 -13.93 19.58 -21.58
C GLY A 250 -13.33 20.82 -22.28
N ASN A 251 -13.10 21.86 -21.50
CA ASN A 251 -12.54 23.12 -21.96
C ASN A 251 -11.24 23.43 -21.22
N PRO A 252 -10.29 24.15 -21.84
CA PRO A 252 -9.12 24.67 -21.15
C PRO A 252 -9.52 25.56 -19.98
N SER A 253 -8.81 25.46 -18.87
CA SER A 253 -8.97 26.29 -17.69
C SER A 253 -7.62 26.86 -17.26
N PRO A 254 -7.56 28.05 -16.62
CA PRO A 254 -6.30 28.62 -16.19
C PRO A 254 -5.62 27.73 -15.13
N LEU A 255 -4.30 27.84 -15.04
CA LEU A 255 -3.52 27.25 -13.96
C LEU A 255 -3.96 27.85 -12.62
N ARG A 256 -3.96 27.05 -11.59
CA ARG A 256 -4.07 27.54 -10.23
C ARG A 256 -2.75 28.24 -9.84
N GLU A 257 -2.81 29.16 -8.92
CA GLU A 257 -1.64 29.93 -8.48
C GLU A 257 -0.44 29.02 -8.11
N CYS A 258 -0.65 28.01 -7.28
CA CYS A 258 0.39 27.05 -6.91
C CYS A 258 0.90 26.18 -8.09
N GLU A 259 0.07 25.94 -9.11
CA GLU A 259 0.46 25.22 -10.32
C GLU A 259 1.29 26.14 -11.23
N ALA A 260 0.92 27.42 -11.32
CA ALA A 260 1.64 28.42 -12.09
C ALA A 260 3.02 28.71 -11.49
N GLU A 261 3.11 28.87 -10.16
CA GLU A 261 4.38 29.02 -9.46
C GLU A 261 5.32 27.84 -9.70
N ALA A 262 4.83 26.61 -9.50
CA ALA A 262 5.62 25.40 -9.72
C ALA A 262 6.08 25.26 -11.18
N LEU A 263 5.26 25.72 -12.13
CA LEU A 263 5.62 25.72 -13.56
C LEU A 263 6.73 26.73 -13.87
N CYS A 264 6.62 27.95 -13.35
CA CYS A 264 7.64 28.98 -13.52
C CYS A 264 8.97 28.59 -12.86
N ASP A 265 8.94 27.94 -11.70
CA ASP A 265 10.13 27.45 -11.02
C ASP A 265 10.83 26.34 -11.82
N PHE A 266 10.04 25.49 -12.49
CA PHE A 266 10.59 24.39 -13.29
C PHE A 266 11.06 24.85 -14.70
N PHE A 267 10.37 25.82 -15.28
CA PHE A 267 10.69 26.41 -16.58
C PHE A 267 10.96 27.91 -16.45
N PRO A 268 12.20 28.32 -16.20
CA PRO A 268 12.53 29.73 -16.00
C PRO A 268 12.20 30.63 -17.22
N ALA A 269 12.02 30.06 -18.42
CA ALA A 269 11.62 30.76 -19.61
C ALA A 269 10.15 31.24 -19.62
N ILE A 270 9.33 30.71 -18.71
CA ILE A 270 7.93 31.09 -18.57
C ILE A 270 7.84 32.32 -17.66
N GLN A 271 7.33 33.42 -18.17
CA GLN A 271 7.17 34.66 -17.39
C GLN A 271 6.06 34.47 -16.33
N ARG A 272 6.32 34.92 -15.10
CA ARG A 272 5.32 34.96 -14.03
C ARG A 272 4.20 35.93 -14.41
N GLY A 273 2.95 35.49 -14.13
CA GLY A 273 1.76 36.32 -14.41
C GLY A 273 1.12 36.09 -15.78
N VAL A 274 1.69 35.24 -16.63
CA VAL A 274 1.04 34.83 -17.88
C VAL A 274 -0.05 33.80 -17.58
N GLU A 275 -1.26 34.09 -18.06
CA GLU A 275 -2.39 33.13 -17.91
C GLU A 275 -2.23 32.01 -18.97
N ILE A 276 -1.95 30.80 -18.47
CA ILE A 276 -1.71 29.62 -19.31
C ILE A 276 -2.93 28.71 -19.23
N PRO A 277 -3.70 28.56 -20.32
CA PRO A 277 -4.84 27.65 -20.36
C PRO A 277 -4.35 26.21 -20.44
N VAL A 278 -4.85 25.35 -19.55
CA VAL A 278 -4.48 23.94 -19.49
C VAL A 278 -5.71 23.04 -19.50
N ILE A 279 -5.56 21.83 -20.06
CA ILE A 279 -6.56 20.76 -19.96
C ILE A 279 -6.05 19.71 -18.99
N ARG A 280 -6.74 19.54 -17.86
CA ARG A 280 -6.36 18.54 -16.86
C ARG A 280 -6.90 17.16 -17.22
N TRP A 281 -6.03 16.18 -17.13
CA TRP A 281 -6.35 14.77 -17.33
C TRP A 281 -6.42 14.02 -16.02
N ALA A 282 -7.30 13.04 -15.91
CA ALA A 282 -7.49 12.29 -14.69
C ALA A 282 -6.36 11.31 -14.40
N LYS A 283 -5.76 10.73 -15.46
CA LYS A 283 -4.78 9.65 -15.31
C LYS A 283 -3.72 9.71 -16.40
N LEU A 284 -2.49 9.39 -16.01
CA LEU A 284 -1.36 9.13 -16.88
C LEU A 284 -0.90 7.67 -16.67
N ARG A 285 -0.82 6.88 -17.75
CA ARG A 285 -0.14 5.58 -17.73
C ARG A 285 1.34 5.80 -18.01
N LEU A 286 2.17 5.22 -17.18
CA LEU A 286 3.62 5.23 -17.30
C LEU A 286 4.10 4.07 -18.19
N PRO A 287 5.33 4.13 -18.75
CA PRO A 287 5.94 3.03 -19.51
C PRO A 287 6.01 1.71 -18.73
N THR A 288 6.03 1.78 -17.40
CA THR A 288 5.97 0.62 -16.51
C THR A 288 4.60 -0.05 -16.42
N GLY A 289 3.58 0.48 -17.14
CA GLY A 289 2.19 0.03 -17.05
C GLY A 289 1.41 0.59 -15.86
N GLN A 290 2.06 1.26 -14.92
CA GLN A 290 1.41 1.87 -13.75
C GLN A 290 0.61 3.12 -14.14
N ASN A 291 -0.51 3.36 -13.45
CA ASN A 291 -1.33 4.53 -13.64
C ASN A 291 -1.11 5.55 -12.52
N CYS A 292 -0.74 6.77 -12.88
CA CYS A 292 -0.72 7.92 -11.99
C CYS A 292 -2.07 8.63 -12.04
N ASN A 293 -2.59 9.03 -10.88
CA ASN A 293 -3.87 9.73 -10.77
C ASN A 293 -3.62 11.22 -10.53
N SER A 294 -4.33 12.08 -11.22
CA SER A 294 -4.22 13.53 -11.01
C SER A 294 -4.97 13.97 -9.75
N ALA A 295 -4.48 15.04 -9.10
CA ALA A 295 -5.16 15.66 -7.97
C ALA A 295 -6.56 16.15 -8.36
N TRP A 296 -6.76 16.63 -9.60
CA TRP A 296 -8.01 17.16 -10.12
C TRP A 296 -9.22 16.23 -9.88
N LYS A 297 -9.09 14.92 -10.17
CA LYS A 297 -10.19 13.96 -9.93
C LYS A 297 -10.15 13.33 -8.54
N GLU A 298 -8.96 13.20 -7.95
CA GLU A 298 -8.83 12.57 -6.63
C GLU A 298 -9.37 13.45 -5.50
N THR A 299 -9.25 14.79 -5.60
CA THR A 299 -9.79 15.72 -4.60
C THR A 299 -11.31 15.71 -4.52
N LEU A 300 -12.01 15.32 -5.59
CA LEU A 300 -13.48 15.17 -5.62
C LEU A 300 -13.98 13.89 -4.94
N LYS A 301 -13.09 12.96 -4.62
CA LYS A 301 -13.45 11.72 -3.96
C LYS A 301 -13.45 11.87 -2.44
N ARG A 302 -14.25 11.05 -1.75
CA ARG A 302 -14.15 10.91 -0.29
C ARG A 302 -12.74 10.47 0.08
N LEU A 303 -12.23 10.93 1.23
CA LEU A 303 -10.87 10.65 1.71
C LEU A 303 -10.50 9.16 1.64
N GLU A 304 -11.42 8.29 2.06
CA GLU A 304 -11.25 6.83 2.04
C GLU A 304 -11.03 6.22 0.62
N LYS A 305 -11.45 6.95 -0.41
CA LYS A 305 -11.35 6.52 -1.83
C LYS A 305 -10.25 7.27 -2.59
N ARG A 306 -9.55 8.20 -1.96
CA ARG A 306 -8.47 8.94 -2.60
C ARG A 306 -7.24 8.05 -2.77
N ARG A 307 -6.62 8.12 -3.94
CA ARG A 307 -5.35 7.45 -4.22
C ARG A 307 -4.23 8.48 -4.24
N THR A 308 -3.11 8.12 -3.62
CA THR A 308 -1.93 8.99 -3.54
C THR A 308 -0.91 8.73 -4.66
N ALA A 309 -1.18 7.76 -5.56
CA ALA A 309 -0.35 7.45 -6.73
C ALA A 309 -0.37 8.58 -7.77
N ARG A 310 -0.02 9.80 -7.35
CA ARG A 310 0.07 11.02 -8.16
C ARG A 310 1.44 11.70 -8.09
N LYS A 311 2.30 11.28 -7.16
CA LYS A 311 3.65 11.84 -7.05
C LYS A 311 4.55 11.08 -8.01
N VAL A 312 4.90 11.71 -9.13
CA VAL A 312 5.82 11.18 -10.14
C VAL A 312 7.05 12.07 -10.16
N LYS A 313 8.24 11.47 -10.06
CA LYS A 313 9.48 12.19 -10.29
C LYS A 313 9.70 12.31 -11.80
N VAL A 314 9.51 13.49 -12.35
CA VAL A 314 9.78 13.77 -13.76
C VAL A 314 11.23 14.20 -13.88
N ARG A 315 12.01 13.44 -14.66
CA ARG A 315 13.41 13.77 -14.99
C ARG A 315 13.58 14.44 -16.35
N CYS A 316 12.52 14.50 -17.14
CA CYS A 316 12.56 15.01 -18.50
C CYS A 316 11.56 16.16 -18.68
N ALA A 317 12.06 17.32 -19.10
CA ALA A 317 11.25 18.50 -19.39
C ALA A 317 10.14 18.23 -20.43
N ARG A 318 10.39 17.35 -21.41
CA ARG A 318 9.40 16.98 -22.44
C ARG A 318 8.11 16.40 -21.85
N ILE A 319 8.19 15.60 -20.77
CA ILE A 319 7.00 15.00 -20.16
C ILE A 319 6.16 16.05 -19.44
N PHE A 320 6.80 17.04 -18.84
CA PHE A 320 6.10 18.13 -18.14
C PHE A 320 5.37 19.05 -19.13
N LEU A 321 5.98 19.36 -20.27
CA LEU A 321 5.37 20.15 -21.36
C LEU A 321 4.17 19.43 -22.00
N TRP A 322 4.18 18.10 -22.06
CA TRP A 322 3.05 17.32 -22.56
C TRP A 322 1.87 17.23 -21.58
N LEU A 323 2.09 17.44 -20.28
CA LEU A 323 1.03 17.62 -19.30
C LEU A 323 0.31 18.96 -19.44
N LEU A 324 0.96 19.92 -20.07
CA LEU A 324 0.45 21.20 -20.53
C LEU A 324 0.22 21.10 -22.04
N HIS A 325 -0.90 21.53 -22.54
CA HIS A 325 -1.36 21.37 -23.92
C HIS A 325 -0.34 21.83 -24.97
N ALA A 326 -0.40 21.24 -26.20
CA ALA A 326 0.48 21.57 -27.35
C ALA A 326 0.50 23.05 -27.74
N ASP A 327 -0.49 23.85 -27.36
CA ASP A 327 -0.58 25.27 -27.65
C ASP A 327 0.45 26.12 -26.88
N VAL A 328 0.97 25.65 -25.76
CA VAL A 328 2.07 26.29 -25.00
C VAL A 328 3.38 26.20 -25.79
N LEU A 329 3.58 25.11 -26.54
CA LEU A 329 4.77 24.95 -27.38
C LEU A 329 4.78 25.93 -28.54
N ASN A 330 3.62 26.23 -29.13
CA ASN A 330 3.49 27.23 -30.18
C ASN A 330 3.73 28.66 -29.66
N ALA A 331 3.29 28.97 -28.45
CA ALA A 331 3.54 30.25 -27.79
C ALA A 331 5.03 30.47 -27.45
N LEU A 332 5.76 29.39 -27.12
CA LEU A 332 7.20 29.46 -26.84
C LEU A 332 8.06 29.58 -28.14
N ASP A 333 7.60 28.98 -29.24
CA ASP A 333 8.28 29.10 -30.54
C ASP A 333 8.08 30.49 -31.18
N MET A 334 6.93 31.12 -30.97
CA MET A 334 6.66 32.48 -31.42
C MET A 334 7.45 33.57 -30.68
N SER A 335 7.96 33.28 -29.49
CA SER A 335 8.82 34.21 -28.71
C SER A 335 10.31 34.12 -29.09
N ARG A 336 10.69 33.25 -30.03
CA ARG A 336 12.05 33.08 -30.54
C ARG A 336 12.25 33.61 -31.97
N GLN A 337 11.23 34.25 -32.57
CA GLN A 337 11.30 35.06 -33.73
C GLN A 337 11.25 36.56 -33.33
#